data_b2059d0cd442d68731de388b20cf595d
#
_entry.id   b2059d0cd442d68731de388b20cf595d
#
_cell.length_a   1.000
_cell.length_b   1.000
_cell.length_c   1.000
_cell.angle_alpha   90.00
_cell.angle_beta   90.00
_cell.angle_gamma   90.00
#
_symmetry.space_group_name_H-M   'P 1'
#
loop_
_entity.id
_entity.type
_entity.pdbx_description
1 polymer ?
#
loop_
_entity_poly.entity_id
_entity_poly.type
_entity_poly.pdbx_seq_one_letter_code
_entity_poly.pdbx_strand_id
1 'polypeptide(L)'
;KGTFWVNNVNQYKRLAICGGIYSNYLALQQLLEKCKKLGVDTIFCLGDIGGFGPHPDRCFPLLRKGRVETIAGNYDISLAQERKDCDCGYTDPRDNYFAQASYNYTFAHTSKENKVWMKTLPSQQRFLLGNLKVLVCHGSPRQTNEFLWESSTPNHLLEKFAVDYKADVICCTHTGIKWHRTLAHNKHFINVGVVGRPNS
;
A
#
# COMPACT_ATOMS: atom_id res chain seq x y z
N LYS A 1 -5.20 -22.19 -8.15
CA LYS A 1 -3.77 -21.86 -8.40
C LYS A 1 -3.12 -21.78 -7.04
N GLY A 2 -2.15 -22.68 -6.75
CA GLY A 2 -1.56 -22.85 -5.44
C GLY A 2 -0.86 -21.59 -4.96
N THR A 3 -1.19 -21.16 -3.75
CA THR A 3 -0.58 -20.04 -3.04
C THR A 3 0.75 -20.52 -2.48
N PHE A 4 1.81 -20.37 -3.25
CA PHE A 4 3.16 -20.63 -2.73
C PHE A 4 3.59 -19.41 -1.89
N TRP A 5 3.89 -19.67 -0.62
CA TRP A 5 4.67 -18.77 0.19
C TRP A 5 6.10 -18.84 -0.35
N VAL A 6 6.61 -17.73 -0.85
CA VAL A 6 7.99 -17.69 -1.35
C VAL A 6 8.89 -17.87 -0.12
N ASN A 7 9.56 -19.01 -0.07
CA ASN A 7 10.66 -19.21 0.87
C ASN A 7 11.84 -18.35 0.42
N ASN A 8 11.72 -17.04 0.55
CA ASN A 8 12.88 -16.17 0.52
C ASN A 8 13.67 -16.46 1.80
N VAL A 9 14.85 -17.00 1.63
CA VAL A 9 15.80 -17.35 2.70
C VAL A 9 16.25 -16.13 3.52
N ASN A 10 15.80 -14.93 3.15
CA ASN A 10 16.05 -13.71 3.89
C ASN A 10 15.04 -13.61 5.06
N GLN A 11 15.48 -14.12 6.20
CA GLN A 11 14.79 -13.86 7.46
C GLN A 11 14.95 -12.37 7.78
N TYR A 12 13.98 -11.57 7.42
CA TYR A 12 13.93 -10.19 7.87
C TYR A 12 13.84 -10.14 9.40
N LYS A 13 14.65 -9.29 10.01
CA LYS A 13 14.61 -9.04 11.46
C LYS A 13 13.77 -7.81 11.78
N ARG A 14 13.80 -6.82 10.89
CA ARG A 14 13.08 -5.55 11.07
C ARG A 14 12.56 -5.03 9.76
N LEU A 15 11.24 -4.91 9.67
CA LEU A 15 10.54 -4.38 8.50
C LEU A 15 9.94 -3.02 8.79
N ALA A 16 9.85 -2.19 7.75
CA ALA A 16 8.95 -1.05 7.72
C ALA A 16 7.88 -1.30 6.65
N ILE A 17 6.63 -1.03 6.98
CA ILE A 17 5.51 -1.12 6.04
C ILE A 17 4.80 0.23 6.05
N CYS A 18 4.61 0.83 4.88
CA CYS A 18 3.98 2.13 4.72
C CYS A 18 2.89 2.10 3.66
N GLY A 19 1.87 2.93 3.83
CA GLY A 19 0.83 3.19 2.83
C GLY A 19 1.10 4.45 2.01
N GLY A 20 0.14 4.92 1.28
CA GLY A 20 0.13 5.99 0.31
C GLY A 20 1.21 7.07 0.44
N ILE A 21 2.05 7.17 -0.57
CA ILE A 21 3.08 8.22 -0.65
C ILE A 21 2.47 9.54 -1.13
N TYR A 22 1.42 9.47 -1.95
CA TYR A 22 0.63 10.59 -2.41
C TYR A 22 1.47 11.76 -2.97
N SER A 23 2.41 11.44 -3.86
CA SER A 23 3.27 12.43 -4.53
C SER A 23 4.09 13.32 -3.57
N ASN A 24 4.23 12.91 -2.30
CA ASN A 24 4.97 13.62 -1.26
C ASN A 24 6.38 13.04 -1.09
N TYR A 25 7.29 13.45 -1.99
CA TYR A 25 8.67 12.98 -1.95
C TYR A 25 9.42 13.37 -0.68
N LEU A 26 9.06 14.48 -0.01
CA LEU A 26 9.69 14.91 1.25
C LEU A 26 9.34 13.96 2.40
N ALA A 27 8.08 13.55 2.50
CA ALA A 27 7.66 12.55 3.48
C ALA A 27 8.36 11.20 3.23
N LEU A 28 8.48 10.79 1.95
CA LEU A 28 9.21 9.59 1.57
C LEU A 28 10.69 9.68 1.94
N GLN A 29 11.37 10.80 1.69
CA GLN A 29 12.76 11.00 2.11
C GLN A 29 12.94 10.82 3.61
N GLN A 30 12.08 11.45 4.43
CA GLN A 30 12.13 11.31 5.87
C GLN A 30 11.87 9.88 6.34
N LEU A 31 10.94 9.17 5.69
CA LEU A 31 10.72 7.74 5.95
C LEU A 31 12.00 6.92 5.70
N LEU A 32 12.62 7.10 4.53
CA LEU A 32 13.84 6.36 4.15
C LEU A 32 15.00 6.64 5.12
N GLU A 33 15.21 7.91 5.50
CA GLU A 33 16.23 8.30 6.47
C GLU A 33 15.98 7.68 7.84
N LYS A 34 14.70 7.70 8.31
CA LYS A 34 14.31 7.08 9.58
C LYS A 34 14.52 5.57 9.56
N CYS A 35 14.12 4.91 8.48
CA CYS A 35 14.33 3.46 8.31
C CYS A 35 15.81 3.09 8.34
N LYS A 36 16.66 3.89 7.67
CA LYS A 36 18.12 3.70 7.71
C LYS A 36 18.68 3.84 9.14
N LYS A 37 18.28 4.89 9.88
CA LYS A 37 18.70 5.11 11.28
C LYS A 37 18.24 3.99 12.21
N LEU A 38 17.10 3.38 11.95
CA LEU A 38 16.54 2.28 12.73
C LEU A 38 17.09 0.91 12.32
N GLY A 39 17.93 0.82 11.31
CA GLY A 39 18.46 -0.45 10.81
C GLY A 39 17.36 -1.36 10.27
N VAL A 40 16.44 -0.81 9.48
CA VAL A 40 15.37 -1.56 8.81
C VAL A 40 15.98 -2.36 7.65
N ASP A 41 15.69 -3.63 7.57
CA ASP A 41 16.21 -4.53 6.53
C ASP A 41 15.53 -4.30 5.18
N THR A 42 14.22 -4.09 5.22
CA THR A 42 13.40 -3.92 4.01
C THR A 42 12.20 -3.01 4.31
N ILE A 43 11.83 -2.20 3.31
CA ILE A 43 10.67 -1.31 3.37
C ILE A 43 9.65 -1.80 2.33
N PHE A 44 8.40 -2.01 2.74
CA PHE A 44 7.28 -2.29 1.87
C PHE A 44 6.40 -1.05 1.73
N CYS A 45 6.14 -0.62 0.49
CA CYS A 45 5.16 0.40 0.17
C CYS A 45 3.90 -0.27 -0.40
N LEU A 46 2.76 -0.02 0.24
CA LEU A 46 1.48 -0.65 -0.12
C LEU A 46 0.72 0.11 -1.22
N GLY A 47 1.44 0.81 -2.09
CA GLY A 47 0.87 1.50 -3.25
C GLY A 47 0.42 2.94 -2.97
N ASP A 48 -0.28 3.51 -3.95
CA ASP A 48 -0.66 4.92 -4.02
C ASP A 48 0.56 5.85 -3.93
N ILE A 49 1.47 5.66 -4.88
CA ILE A 49 2.67 6.50 -5.02
C ILE A 49 2.26 7.91 -5.46
N GLY A 50 1.33 7.99 -6.43
CA GLY A 50 0.72 9.22 -6.91
C GLY A 50 -0.51 9.64 -6.10
N GLY A 51 -1.14 10.72 -6.56
CA GLY A 51 -2.33 11.30 -5.96
C GLY A 51 -2.01 12.43 -4.97
N PHE A 52 -2.96 13.30 -4.77
CA PHE A 52 -3.07 14.38 -3.78
C PHE A 52 -1.92 15.38 -3.70
N GLY A 53 -0.68 14.96 -3.74
CA GLY A 53 0.49 15.84 -3.63
C GLY A 53 0.98 16.37 -4.98
N PRO A 54 1.84 17.42 -4.98
CA PRO A 54 2.19 18.16 -6.19
C PRO A 54 3.36 17.58 -6.99
N HIS A 55 4.05 16.53 -6.52
CA HIS A 55 5.30 16.08 -7.13
C HIS A 55 5.33 14.57 -7.43
N PRO A 56 4.45 14.04 -8.30
CA PRO A 56 4.35 12.61 -8.54
C PRO A 56 5.68 11.99 -8.99
N ASP A 57 6.34 12.54 -10.01
CA ASP A 57 7.56 11.96 -10.58
C ASP A 57 8.78 11.97 -9.64
N ARG A 58 8.79 12.83 -8.62
CA ARG A 58 9.91 12.91 -7.66
C ARG A 58 9.96 11.73 -6.69
N CYS A 59 8.87 10.98 -6.53
CA CYS A 59 8.81 9.82 -5.63
C CYS A 59 9.50 8.58 -6.20
N PHE A 60 9.40 8.34 -7.51
CA PHE A 60 9.88 7.10 -8.14
C PHE A 60 11.41 6.88 -8.03
N PRO A 61 12.28 7.88 -8.27
CA PRO A 61 13.71 7.71 -8.07
C PRO A 61 14.08 7.33 -6.64
N LEU A 62 13.35 7.88 -5.65
CA LEU A 62 13.57 7.58 -4.24
C LEU A 62 13.19 6.15 -3.89
N LEU A 63 12.06 5.65 -4.40
CA LEU A 63 11.64 4.26 -4.21
C LEU A 63 12.66 3.28 -4.80
N ARG A 64 13.11 3.53 -6.05
CA ARG A 64 14.13 2.69 -6.71
C ARG A 64 15.47 2.72 -5.97
N LYS A 65 15.98 3.92 -5.64
CA LYS A 65 17.24 4.08 -4.90
C LYS A 65 17.17 3.47 -3.51
N GLY A 66 16.01 3.60 -2.84
CA GLY A 66 15.75 3.03 -1.52
C GLY A 66 15.50 1.52 -1.55
N ARG A 67 15.43 0.90 -2.74
CA ARG A 67 15.07 -0.52 -2.93
C ARG A 67 13.80 -0.90 -2.16
N VAL A 68 12.79 0.01 -2.25
CA VAL A 68 11.51 -0.20 -1.58
C VAL A 68 10.70 -1.24 -2.35
N GLU A 69 10.34 -2.32 -1.67
CA GLU A 69 9.41 -3.31 -2.21
C GLU A 69 8.02 -2.67 -2.32
N THR A 70 7.52 -2.56 -3.55
CA THR A 70 6.30 -1.79 -3.80
C THR A 70 5.23 -2.67 -4.45
N ILE A 71 4.01 -2.58 -3.96
CA ILE A 71 2.83 -3.15 -4.60
C ILE A 71 1.97 -2.03 -5.20
N ALA A 72 1.08 -2.39 -6.14
CA ALA A 72 0.20 -1.43 -6.76
C ALA A 72 -1.01 -1.09 -5.89
N GLY A 73 -1.27 0.20 -5.67
CA GLY A 73 -2.55 0.74 -5.22
C GLY A 73 -3.49 1.04 -6.40
N ASN A 74 -4.70 1.51 -6.12
CA ASN A 74 -5.67 1.85 -7.15
C ASN A 74 -5.19 3.01 -8.05
N TYR A 75 -4.52 4.02 -7.48
CA TYR A 75 -3.89 5.09 -8.27
C TYR A 75 -2.83 4.55 -9.22
N ASP A 76 -1.96 3.67 -8.75
CA ASP A 76 -0.88 3.11 -9.56
C ASP A 76 -1.42 2.26 -10.71
N ILE A 77 -2.45 1.45 -10.47
CA ILE A 77 -3.14 0.65 -11.49
C ILE A 77 -3.79 1.56 -12.54
N SER A 78 -4.52 2.58 -12.08
CA SER A 78 -5.23 3.49 -12.97
C SER A 78 -4.29 4.31 -13.84
N LEU A 79 -3.20 4.84 -13.27
CA LEU A 79 -2.16 5.56 -14.00
C LEU A 79 -1.43 4.64 -15.01
N ALA A 80 -1.09 3.42 -14.58
CA ALA A 80 -0.41 2.43 -15.43
C ALA A 80 -1.27 2.01 -16.63
N GLN A 81 -2.58 1.88 -16.44
CA GLN A 81 -3.54 1.48 -17.48
C GLN A 81 -4.15 2.67 -18.23
N GLU A 82 -3.74 3.89 -17.88
CA GLU A 82 -4.25 5.13 -18.47
C GLU A 82 -5.78 5.24 -18.39
N ARG A 83 -6.34 4.84 -17.23
CA ARG A 83 -7.78 4.94 -16.96
C ARG A 83 -8.23 6.39 -16.86
N LYS A 84 -9.55 6.63 -16.94
CA LYS A 84 -10.14 7.98 -16.86
C LYS A 84 -10.18 8.54 -15.43
N ASP A 85 -10.09 7.67 -14.41
CA ASP A 85 -10.20 8.02 -12.99
C ASP A 85 -9.30 7.14 -12.12
N CYS A 86 -9.23 7.45 -10.83
CA CYS A 86 -8.38 6.73 -9.88
C CYS A 86 -8.95 5.40 -9.41
N ASP A 87 -10.19 5.06 -9.74
CA ASP A 87 -10.90 3.90 -9.19
C ASP A 87 -10.85 3.87 -7.64
N CYS A 88 -11.04 5.06 -7.02
CA CYS A 88 -10.86 5.24 -5.58
C CYS A 88 -11.99 4.64 -4.75
N GLY A 89 -13.19 4.49 -5.32
CA GLY A 89 -14.35 3.90 -4.64
C GLY A 89 -15.10 4.84 -3.69
N TYR A 90 -14.89 6.17 -3.79
CA TYR A 90 -15.66 7.14 -3.01
C TYR A 90 -17.13 7.17 -3.45
N THR A 91 -18.03 7.35 -2.49
CA THR A 91 -19.47 7.47 -2.71
C THR A 91 -19.98 8.92 -2.60
N ASP A 92 -19.27 9.79 -1.89
CA ASP A 92 -19.59 11.21 -1.77
C ASP A 92 -19.21 11.96 -3.05
N PRO A 93 -20.15 12.75 -3.67
CA PRO A 93 -19.88 13.51 -4.89
C PRO A 93 -18.73 14.53 -4.73
N ARG A 94 -18.59 15.14 -3.55
CA ARG A 94 -17.53 16.10 -3.26
C ARG A 94 -16.16 15.42 -3.24
N ASP A 95 -16.08 14.26 -2.59
CA ASP A 95 -14.84 13.47 -2.54
C ASP A 95 -14.45 12.99 -3.94
N ASN A 96 -15.43 12.55 -4.75
CA ASN A 96 -15.21 12.17 -6.14
C ASN A 96 -14.69 13.34 -6.99
N TYR A 97 -15.22 14.54 -6.82
CA TYR A 97 -14.75 15.74 -7.53
C TYR A 97 -13.26 16.03 -7.22
N PHE A 98 -12.88 16.05 -5.95
CA PHE A 98 -11.48 16.30 -5.55
C PHE A 98 -10.56 15.15 -5.93
N ALA A 99 -11.02 13.92 -5.83
CA ALA A 99 -10.26 12.75 -6.28
C ALA A 99 -9.99 12.82 -7.78
N GLN A 100 -10.98 13.21 -8.60
CA GLN A 100 -10.80 13.37 -10.04
C GLN A 100 -9.85 14.51 -10.39
N ALA A 101 -9.94 15.65 -9.72
CA ALA A 101 -9.00 16.76 -9.92
C ALA A 101 -7.57 16.36 -9.59
N SER A 102 -7.38 15.68 -8.46
CA SER A 102 -6.10 15.11 -8.03
C SER A 102 -5.56 14.08 -9.03
N TYR A 103 -6.43 13.20 -9.53
CA TYR A 103 -6.05 12.18 -10.51
C TYR A 103 -5.59 12.81 -11.83
N ASN A 104 -6.35 13.77 -12.36
CA ASN A 104 -6.01 14.45 -13.61
C ASN A 104 -4.64 15.13 -13.51
N TYR A 105 -4.37 15.82 -12.40
CA TYR A 105 -3.08 16.43 -12.16
C TYR A 105 -1.96 15.38 -12.11
N THR A 106 -2.14 14.33 -11.32
CA THR A 106 -1.16 13.26 -11.19
C THR A 106 -0.90 12.57 -12.52
N PHE A 107 -1.95 12.30 -13.29
CA PHE A 107 -1.84 11.67 -14.61
C PHE A 107 -1.01 12.51 -15.59
N ALA A 108 -1.25 13.83 -15.61
CA ALA A 108 -0.53 14.76 -16.49
C ALA A 108 0.95 14.95 -16.08
N HIS A 109 1.27 14.79 -14.78
CA HIS A 109 2.61 15.01 -14.23
C HIS A 109 3.36 13.72 -13.87
N THR A 110 2.85 12.57 -14.28
CA THR A 110 3.56 11.28 -14.17
C THR A 110 4.11 10.90 -15.54
N SER A 111 5.43 10.72 -15.63
CA SER A 111 6.12 10.38 -16.88
C SER A 111 5.67 8.99 -17.40
N LYS A 112 5.77 8.83 -18.72
CA LYS A 112 5.48 7.55 -19.37
C LYS A 112 6.33 6.41 -18.82
N GLU A 113 7.61 6.67 -18.53
CA GLU A 113 8.52 5.69 -17.93
C GLU A 113 7.98 5.17 -16.59
N ASN A 114 7.53 6.08 -15.73
CA ASN A 114 6.99 5.72 -14.41
C ASN A 114 5.64 4.98 -14.53
N LYS A 115 4.78 5.36 -15.49
CA LYS A 115 3.55 4.61 -15.80
C LYS A 115 3.87 3.17 -16.28
N VAL A 116 4.89 3.00 -17.11
CA VAL A 116 5.35 1.67 -17.55
C VAL A 116 5.90 0.86 -16.38
N TRP A 117 6.67 1.48 -15.50
CA TRP A 117 7.18 0.80 -14.31
C TRP A 117 6.04 0.36 -13.38
N MET A 118 5.02 1.19 -13.17
CA MET A 118 3.84 0.81 -12.36
C MET A 118 3.10 -0.43 -12.91
N LYS A 119 3.15 -0.71 -14.23
CA LYS A 119 2.59 -1.96 -14.81
C LYS A 119 3.25 -3.23 -14.29
N THR A 120 4.47 -3.12 -13.78
CA THR A 120 5.24 -4.26 -13.26
C THR A 120 4.96 -4.56 -11.79
N LEU A 121 4.25 -3.66 -11.09
CA LEU A 121 3.97 -3.81 -9.68
C LEU A 121 2.95 -4.93 -9.42
N PRO A 122 3.22 -5.84 -8.46
CA PRO A 122 2.25 -6.84 -8.05
C PRO A 122 1.10 -6.19 -7.26
N SER A 123 -0.08 -6.78 -7.26
CA SER A 123 -1.23 -6.33 -6.46
C SER A 123 -1.12 -6.67 -4.97
N GLN A 124 -0.29 -7.67 -4.64
CA GLN A 124 -0.03 -8.12 -3.28
C GLN A 124 1.31 -8.85 -3.21
N GLN A 125 1.88 -8.90 -2.03
CA GLN A 125 3.09 -9.71 -1.78
C GLN A 125 2.93 -10.57 -0.53
N ARG A 126 3.67 -11.68 -0.48
CA ARG A 126 3.66 -12.66 0.59
C ARG A 126 5.08 -13.02 0.97
N PHE A 127 5.38 -12.99 2.26
CA PHE A 127 6.71 -13.32 2.76
C PHE A 127 6.63 -13.88 4.18
N LEU A 128 7.74 -14.42 4.66
CA LEU A 128 7.89 -14.89 6.03
C LEU A 128 8.66 -13.85 6.85
N LEU A 129 8.13 -13.53 8.02
CA LEU A 129 8.82 -12.77 9.07
C LEU A 129 9.05 -13.72 10.26
N GLY A 130 10.23 -14.30 10.35
CA GLY A 130 10.41 -15.47 11.18
C GLY A 130 9.49 -16.62 10.73
N ASN A 131 8.64 -17.10 11.64
CA ASN A 131 7.64 -18.13 11.35
C ASN A 131 6.27 -17.57 10.92
N LEU A 132 6.10 -16.24 10.93
CA LEU A 132 4.83 -15.60 10.60
C LEU A 132 4.66 -15.45 9.09
N LYS A 133 3.51 -15.86 8.59
CA LYS A 133 3.07 -15.69 7.21
C LYS A 133 2.44 -14.30 7.06
N VAL A 134 3.15 -13.40 6.40
CA VAL A 134 2.71 -12.01 6.21
C VAL A 134 2.20 -11.80 4.80
N LEU A 135 1.00 -11.27 4.67
CA LEU A 135 0.40 -10.80 3.42
C LEU A 135 0.30 -9.29 3.44
N VAL A 136 0.78 -8.63 2.40
CA VAL A 136 0.57 -7.19 2.19
C VAL A 136 -0.29 -6.95 0.96
N CYS A 137 -1.26 -6.06 1.06
CA CYS A 137 -2.16 -5.65 -0.01
C CYS A 137 -2.50 -4.16 0.14
N HIS A 138 -3.19 -3.57 -0.86
CA HIS A 138 -3.56 -2.15 -0.78
C HIS A 138 -4.85 -1.95 0.04
N GLY A 139 -6.01 -2.33 -0.48
CA GLY A 139 -7.30 -2.24 0.22
C GLY A 139 -7.59 -3.49 1.05
N SER A 140 -7.85 -4.59 0.38
CA SER A 140 -8.04 -5.90 1.01
C SER A 140 -7.37 -7.00 0.18
N PRO A 141 -7.24 -8.22 0.74
CA PRO A 141 -6.71 -9.34 -0.04
C PRO A 141 -7.51 -9.69 -1.29
N ARG A 142 -8.78 -9.33 -1.36
CA ARG A 142 -9.69 -9.64 -2.48
C ARG A 142 -9.88 -8.47 -3.45
N GLN A 143 -9.71 -7.22 -2.99
CA GLN A 143 -10.03 -6.04 -3.79
C GLN A 143 -9.12 -4.85 -3.43
N THR A 144 -8.51 -4.22 -4.44
CA THR A 144 -7.51 -3.17 -4.25
C THR A 144 -8.11 -1.89 -3.65
N ASN A 145 -9.33 -1.54 -3.99
CA ASN A 145 -10.02 -0.31 -3.52
C ASN A 145 -11.11 -0.60 -2.48
N GLU A 146 -11.01 -1.68 -1.72
CA GLU A 146 -11.94 -1.96 -0.63
C GLU A 146 -11.59 -1.16 0.62
N PHE A 147 -12.53 -0.36 1.10
CA PHE A 147 -12.38 0.36 2.36
C PHE A 147 -12.65 -0.57 3.55
N LEU A 148 -11.63 -0.76 4.39
CA LEU A 148 -11.73 -1.49 5.64
C LEU A 148 -11.56 -0.52 6.81
N TRP A 149 -12.67 -0.06 7.37
CA TRP A 149 -12.68 0.87 8.50
C TRP A 149 -12.64 0.13 9.82
N GLU A 150 -11.89 0.63 10.79
CA GLU A 150 -11.80 0.03 12.12
C GLU A 150 -13.19 -0.09 12.78
N SER A 151 -14.02 0.95 12.66
CA SER A 151 -15.33 1.04 13.32
C SER A 151 -16.41 0.14 12.72
N SER A 152 -16.34 -0.18 11.42
CA SER A 152 -17.44 -0.88 10.73
C SER A 152 -17.06 -2.25 10.16
N THR A 153 -15.75 -2.57 10.07
CA THR A 153 -15.32 -3.88 9.55
C THR A 153 -15.46 -4.96 10.62
N PRO A 154 -16.30 -6.00 10.41
CA PRO A 154 -16.53 -7.01 11.43
C PRO A 154 -15.37 -8.00 11.51
N ASN A 155 -15.14 -8.55 12.72
CA ASN A 155 -14.06 -9.51 12.97
C ASN A 155 -14.13 -10.74 12.07
N HIS A 156 -15.33 -11.31 11.87
CA HIS A 156 -15.49 -12.52 11.06
C HIS A 156 -15.01 -12.34 9.60
N LEU A 157 -15.11 -11.12 9.04
CA LEU A 157 -14.59 -10.84 7.69
C LEU A 157 -13.05 -10.87 7.68
N LEU A 158 -12.42 -10.25 8.67
CA LEU A 158 -10.96 -10.22 8.79
C LEU A 158 -10.40 -11.62 9.07
N GLU A 159 -11.07 -12.40 9.91
CA GLU A 159 -10.73 -13.79 10.20
C GLU A 159 -10.88 -14.66 8.96
N LYS A 160 -11.95 -14.46 8.18
CA LYS A 160 -12.10 -15.12 6.88
C LYS A 160 -10.95 -14.81 5.94
N PHE A 161 -10.50 -13.57 5.85
CA PHE A 161 -9.31 -13.24 5.06
C PHE A 161 -8.07 -13.98 5.56
N ALA A 162 -7.84 -14.01 6.88
CA ALA A 162 -6.69 -14.71 7.45
C ALA A 162 -6.69 -16.21 7.13
N VAL A 163 -7.87 -16.85 7.11
CA VAL A 163 -8.04 -18.26 6.75
C VAL A 163 -7.89 -18.49 5.26
N ASP A 164 -8.65 -17.76 4.42
CA ASP A 164 -8.69 -17.97 2.97
C ASP A 164 -7.31 -17.73 2.34
N TYR A 165 -6.58 -16.74 2.83
CA TYR A 165 -5.26 -16.37 2.33
C TYR A 165 -4.11 -17.04 3.10
N LYS A 166 -4.42 -17.87 4.12
CA LYS A 166 -3.46 -18.61 4.96
C LYS A 166 -2.40 -17.69 5.55
N ALA A 167 -2.79 -16.50 6.03
CA ALA A 167 -1.92 -15.48 6.59
C ALA A 167 -2.05 -15.44 8.11
N ASP A 168 -0.93 -15.16 8.80
CA ASP A 168 -0.91 -14.88 10.24
C ASP A 168 -1.02 -13.38 10.49
N VAL A 169 -0.46 -12.57 9.58
CA VAL A 169 -0.53 -11.12 9.59
C VAL A 169 -0.95 -10.61 8.22
N ILE A 170 -1.96 -9.75 8.17
CA ILE A 170 -2.36 -9.04 6.95
C ILE A 170 -2.18 -7.55 7.18
N CYS A 171 -1.40 -6.89 6.29
CA CYS A 171 -1.23 -5.45 6.31
C CYS A 171 -1.88 -4.82 5.09
N CYS A 172 -2.66 -3.76 5.29
CA CYS A 172 -3.29 -2.98 4.23
C CYS A 172 -3.16 -1.47 4.50
N THR A 173 -3.70 -0.66 3.58
CA THR A 173 -3.78 0.80 3.66
C THR A 173 -5.11 1.30 3.11
N HIS A 174 -5.13 2.09 2.04
CA HIS A 174 -6.26 2.65 1.29
C HIS A 174 -7.15 3.64 2.06
N THR A 175 -7.63 3.31 3.28
CA THR A 175 -8.43 4.24 4.09
C THR A 175 -7.65 5.44 4.60
N GLY A 176 -6.33 5.36 4.63
CA GLY A 176 -5.44 6.40 5.15
C GLY A 176 -5.33 6.44 6.69
N ILE A 177 -6.16 5.70 7.39
CA ILE A 177 -6.23 5.69 8.86
C ILE A 177 -5.58 4.43 9.41
N LYS A 178 -4.61 4.59 10.29
CA LYS A 178 -3.91 3.47 10.93
C LYS A 178 -4.77 2.82 12.01
N TRP A 179 -4.85 1.52 12.00
CA TRP A 179 -5.47 0.73 13.08
C TRP A 179 -4.90 -0.69 13.11
N HIS A 180 -5.09 -1.38 14.22
CA HIS A 180 -4.65 -2.75 14.41
C HIS A 180 -5.71 -3.55 15.15
N ARG A 181 -5.96 -4.78 14.72
CA ARG A 181 -6.86 -5.70 15.40
C ARG A 181 -6.22 -7.07 15.52
N THR A 182 -6.21 -7.58 16.75
CA THR A 182 -5.88 -8.99 17.04
C THR A 182 -7.12 -9.83 16.82
N LEU A 183 -6.97 -10.90 16.05
CA LEU A 183 -8.02 -11.83 15.67
C LEU A 183 -7.86 -13.17 16.43
N ALA A 184 -8.80 -14.10 16.24
CA ALA A 184 -8.69 -15.45 16.78
C ALA A 184 -7.37 -16.13 16.35
N HIS A 185 -6.89 -17.05 17.18
CA HIS A 185 -5.63 -17.79 16.96
C HIS A 185 -4.39 -16.90 16.80
N ASN A 186 -4.36 -15.75 17.50
CA ASN A 186 -3.25 -14.79 17.49
C ASN A 186 -2.87 -14.29 16.08
N LYS A 187 -3.86 -14.15 15.22
CA LYS A 187 -3.69 -13.52 13.90
C LYS A 187 -3.90 -12.02 14.01
N HIS A 188 -3.33 -11.28 13.07
CA HIS A 188 -3.33 -9.82 13.12
C HIS A 188 -3.78 -9.22 11.80
N PHE A 189 -4.62 -8.18 11.87
CA PHE A 189 -4.96 -7.33 10.75
C PHE A 189 -4.54 -5.89 11.07
N ILE A 190 -3.77 -5.27 10.15
CA ILE A 190 -3.15 -3.97 10.38
C ILE A 190 -3.43 -3.07 9.18
N ASN A 191 -4.08 -1.95 9.40
CA ASN A 191 -4.04 -0.85 8.44
C ASN A 191 -2.88 0.07 8.82
N VAL A 192 -1.91 0.22 7.93
CA VAL A 192 -0.68 0.97 8.23
C VAL A 192 -0.84 2.48 8.05
N GLY A 193 -2.02 2.94 7.63
CA GLY A 193 -2.24 4.35 7.31
C GLY A 193 -1.47 4.79 6.08
N VAL A 194 -1.15 6.07 5.99
CA VAL A 194 -0.45 6.69 4.86
C VAL A 194 0.69 7.59 5.32
N VAL A 195 1.68 7.77 4.45
CA VAL A 195 2.86 8.60 4.74
C VAL A 195 2.71 10.01 4.17
N GLY A 196 2.18 10.11 2.95
CA GLY A 196 2.19 11.36 2.21
C GLY A 196 1.15 12.38 2.63
N ARG A 197 0.06 11.93 3.25
CA ARG A 197 -1.07 12.75 3.74
C ARG A 197 -1.65 12.11 4.99
N PRO A 198 -0.91 12.06 6.10
CA PRO A 198 -1.44 11.47 7.32
C PRO A 198 -2.62 12.30 7.84
N ASN A 199 -3.67 11.60 8.27
CA ASN A 199 -4.71 12.21 9.08
C ASN A 199 -4.19 12.28 10.52
N SER A 200 -4.20 13.48 11.10
CA SER A 200 -3.80 13.76 12.48
C SER A 200 -4.87 13.30 13.46
#